data_11adae3bcb275fde221de27253f40d23
#
_entry.id   11adae3bcb275fde221de27253f40d23
#
_cell.length_a   1.000
_cell.length_b   1.000
_cell.length_c   1.000
_cell.angle_alpha   90.00
_cell.angle_beta   90.00
_cell.angle_gamma   90.00
#
_symmetry.space_group_name_H-M   'P 1'
#
loop_
_entity.id
_entity.type
_entity.pdbx_description
1 polymer ?
#
loop_
_entity_poly.entity_id
_entity_poly.type
_entity_poly.pdbx_seq_one_letter_code
_entity_poly.pdbx_strand_id
1 'polypeptide(L)'
;MNEYQRYLMEEFADEYRERSMSRRDLLRRAVLIMGSVPAGLAALAAVGCGGDDSPEAIADATKPPQPTAAASTSAVAPSATSAAASPSTTTAGPGDIRFAGPGSELLGYLARPAKAGTYAGILIIHENRGLNEHTKDIARRYAQEGFIALAVDLVSRAGGSKSDTAANTGALGSAKIEDLVADMKAYATYLQKVEGVKAGGIGVTGFCFGGGYVFESAIASPEVKAAVPYYGICRLIDKLATSKAAVLAIYGALDNRVTSQSELVKAELAKTGRPSEVKIYDGANHAFFNDTGASYNAPAAADAWTNTLAWFRANV
;
A
#
# COMPACT_ATOMS: atom_id res chain seq x y z
N MET A 1 -9.36 18.73 7.95
CA MET A 1 -8.51 17.55 7.75
C MET A 1 -9.33 16.32 8.11
N ASN A 2 -9.49 15.38 7.19
CA ASN A 2 -10.13 14.10 7.47
C ASN A 2 -9.17 13.16 8.22
N GLU A 3 -9.66 12.03 8.72
CA GLU A 3 -8.87 11.05 9.50
C GLU A 3 -7.66 10.53 8.73
N TYR A 4 -7.84 10.30 7.43
CA TYR A 4 -6.77 9.81 6.56
C TYR A 4 -5.69 10.87 6.28
N GLN A 5 -6.09 12.12 6.07
CA GLN A 5 -5.15 13.22 5.95
C GLN A 5 -4.36 13.42 7.25
N ARG A 6 -5.00 13.25 8.41
CA ARG A 6 -4.32 13.28 9.71
C ARG A 6 -3.28 12.16 9.81
N TYR A 7 -3.67 10.92 9.47
CA TYR A 7 -2.76 9.79 9.44
C TYR A 7 -1.50 10.07 8.61
N LEU A 8 -1.67 10.58 7.39
CA LEU A 8 -0.53 10.92 6.52
C LEU A 8 0.33 12.07 7.07
N MET A 9 -0.30 13.06 7.70
CA MET A 9 0.46 14.15 8.34
C MET A 9 1.30 13.65 9.51
N GLU A 10 0.75 12.79 10.36
CA GLU A 10 1.46 12.17 11.46
C GLU A 10 2.63 11.31 10.97
N GLU A 11 2.41 10.52 9.90
CA GLU A 11 3.46 9.70 9.28
C GLU A 11 4.58 10.57 8.71
N PHE A 12 4.27 11.65 8.00
CA PHE A 12 5.31 12.56 7.49
C PHE A 12 6.04 13.29 8.60
N ALA A 13 5.34 13.62 9.69
CA ALA A 13 5.95 14.20 10.86
C ALA A 13 6.99 13.24 11.48
N ASP A 14 6.68 11.96 11.53
CA ASP A 14 7.59 10.93 12.03
C ASP A 14 8.77 10.72 11.06
N GLU A 15 8.51 10.57 9.73
CA GLU A 15 9.57 10.48 8.72
C GLU A 15 10.54 11.69 8.80
N TYR A 16 10.01 12.89 9.08
CA TYR A 16 10.82 14.09 9.25
C TYR A 16 11.64 14.05 10.55
N ARG A 17 11.04 13.66 11.68
CA ARG A 17 11.73 13.53 12.98
C ARG A 17 12.86 12.49 12.92
N GLU A 18 12.63 11.40 12.20
CA GLU A 18 13.61 10.34 11.96
C GLU A 18 14.68 10.71 10.90
N ARG A 19 14.62 11.91 10.35
CA ARG A 19 15.50 12.40 9.29
C ARG A 19 15.48 11.58 7.99
N SER A 20 14.44 10.81 7.77
CA SER A 20 14.21 10.05 6.53
C SER A 20 13.53 10.90 5.43
N MET A 21 13.03 12.09 5.82
CA MET A 21 12.42 13.08 4.93
C MET A 21 13.02 14.47 5.14
N SER A 22 13.23 15.22 4.04
CA SER A 22 13.63 16.62 4.14
C SER A 22 12.44 17.50 4.54
N ARG A 23 12.71 18.68 5.17
CA ARG A 23 11.67 19.67 5.48
C ARG A 23 10.93 20.15 4.22
N ARG A 24 11.62 20.28 3.11
CA ARG A 24 11.02 20.64 1.82
C ARG A 24 10.01 19.61 1.35
N ASP A 25 10.35 18.32 1.43
CA ASP A 25 9.45 17.24 1.05
C ASP A 25 8.25 17.14 1.98
N LEU A 26 8.45 17.34 3.30
CA LEU A 26 7.39 17.42 4.28
C LEU A 26 6.37 18.50 3.92
N LEU A 27 6.84 19.75 3.71
CA LEU A 27 5.97 20.88 3.32
C LEU A 27 5.26 20.62 2.00
N ARG A 28 5.98 20.12 0.99
CA ARG A 28 5.40 19.80 -0.31
C ARG A 28 4.27 18.78 -0.21
N ARG A 29 4.48 17.70 0.53
CA ARG A 29 3.46 16.66 0.73
C ARG A 29 2.27 17.18 1.51
N ALA A 30 2.50 17.95 2.57
CA ALA A 30 1.44 18.58 3.34
C ALA A 30 0.56 19.49 2.48
N VAL A 31 1.17 20.33 1.63
CA VAL A 31 0.46 21.21 0.69
C VAL A 31 -0.35 20.41 -0.33
N LEU A 32 0.22 19.34 -0.90
CA LEU A 32 -0.47 18.50 -1.88
C LEU A 32 -1.70 17.80 -1.28
N ILE A 33 -1.61 17.34 -0.03
CA ILE A 33 -2.74 16.67 0.65
C ILE A 33 -3.81 17.68 1.08
N MET A 34 -3.38 18.84 1.56
CA MET A 34 -4.30 19.86 2.10
C MET A 34 -4.84 20.82 1.05
N GLY A 35 -4.29 20.79 -0.18
CA GLY A 35 -4.73 21.60 -1.32
C GLY A 35 -4.27 23.06 -1.29
N SER A 36 -3.63 23.53 -0.22
CA SER A 36 -3.08 24.88 -0.14
C SER A 36 -1.96 25.00 0.90
N VAL A 37 -1.08 25.99 0.69
CA VAL A 37 0.04 26.26 1.63
C VAL A 37 -0.45 26.57 3.05
N PRO A 38 -1.40 27.48 3.28
CA PRO A 38 -1.88 27.76 4.64
C PRO A 38 -2.48 26.52 5.32
N ALA A 39 -3.24 25.70 4.59
CA ALA A 39 -3.83 24.48 5.14
C ALA A 39 -2.78 23.42 5.45
N GLY A 40 -1.75 23.27 4.60
CA GLY A 40 -0.61 22.37 4.85
C GLY A 40 0.17 22.74 6.09
N LEU A 41 0.49 24.03 6.27
CA LEU A 41 1.17 24.54 7.46
C LEU A 41 0.35 24.36 8.73
N ALA A 42 -0.96 24.65 8.68
CA ALA A 42 -1.87 24.44 9.81
C ALA A 42 -1.97 22.94 10.20
N ALA A 43 -1.97 22.04 9.20
CA ALA A 43 -1.97 20.61 9.46
C ALA A 43 -0.67 20.14 10.11
N LEU A 44 0.49 20.62 9.66
CA LEU A 44 1.79 20.30 10.28
C LEU A 44 1.91 20.83 11.69
N ALA A 45 1.41 22.04 11.96
CA ALA A 45 1.34 22.58 13.32
C ALA A 45 0.47 21.72 14.23
N ALA A 46 -0.66 21.20 13.73
CA ALA A 46 -1.56 20.35 14.49
C ALA A 46 -0.96 18.99 14.87
N VAL A 47 0.06 18.51 14.15
CA VAL A 47 0.80 17.27 14.47
C VAL A 47 2.18 17.55 15.11
N GLY A 48 2.40 18.76 15.60
CA GLY A 48 3.60 19.15 16.35
C GLY A 48 4.86 19.38 15.50
N CYS A 49 4.71 19.64 14.20
CA CYS A 49 5.80 19.97 13.28
C CYS A 49 5.84 21.46 12.88
N GLY A 50 5.27 22.36 13.68
CA GLY A 50 5.40 23.81 13.52
C GLY A 50 6.83 24.25 13.79
N GLY A 51 7.51 24.82 12.81
CA GLY A 51 8.86 25.38 12.89
C GLY A 51 8.93 26.70 12.12
N ASP A 52 10.14 27.29 12.00
CA ASP A 52 10.34 28.57 11.32
C ASP A 52 9.84 28.54 9.85
N ASP A 53 8.63 29.09 9.64
CA ASP A 53 7.92 29.11 8.38
C ASP A 53 8.27 30.40 7.62
N SER A 54 9.56 30.60 7.33
CA SER A 54 9.99 31.76 6.54
C SER A 54 9.40 31.70 5.13
N PRO A 55 9.03 32.86 4.53
CA PRO A 55 8.51 32.90 3.16
C PRO A 55 9.42 32.25 2.12
N GLU A 56 10.72 32.25 2.33
CA GLU A 56 11.72 31.64 1.45
C GLU A 56 11.65 30.09 1.49
N ALA A 57 11.46 29.49 2.66
CA ALA A 57 11.31 28.03 2.82
C ALA A 57 10.01 27.53 2.15
N ILE A 58 8.95 28.33 2.21
CA ILE A 58 7.66 28.04 1.60
C ILE A 58 7.76 28.15 0.06
N ALA A 59 8.41 29.20 -0.45
CA ALA A 59 8.57 29.40 -1.90
C ALA A 59 9.42 28.28 -2.54
N ASP A 60 10.47 27.83 -1.87
CA ASP A 60 11.32 26.73 -2.36
C ASP A 60 10.58 25.37 -2.35
N ALA A 61 9.76 25.10 -1.33
CA ALA A 61 8.96 23.87 -1.23
C ALA A 61 7.88 23.75 -2.33
N THR A 62 7.35 24.88 -2.82
CA THR A 62 6.29 24.91 -3.84
C THR A 62 6.82 24.96 -5.27
N LYS A 63 8.14 25.15 -5.47
CA LYS A 63 8.75 25.19 -6.80
C LYS A 63 8.80 23.79 -7.44
N PRO A 64 8.37 23.63 -8.70
CA PRO A 64 8.49 22.36 -9.43
C PRO A 64 9.96 21.90 -9.50
N PRO A 65 10.25 20.60 -9.43
CA PRO A 65 11.61 20.11 -9.61
C PRO A 65 12.13 20.51 -11.00
N GLN A 66 13.32 21.08 -11.05
CA GLN A 66 13.96 21.46 -12.30
C GLN A 66 14.37 20.18 -13.04
N PRO A 67 14.00 20.00 -14.33
CA PRO A 67 14.33 18.79 -15.06
C PRO A 67 15.85 18.70 -15.26
N THR A 68 16.47 17.69 -14.74
CA THR A 68 17.80 17.26 -15.17
C THR A 68 17.68 16.73 -16.59
N ALA A 69 18.46 17.32 -17.49
CA ALA A 69 18.47 17.00 -18.91
C ALA A 69 18.77 15.51 -19.14
N ALA A 70 17.78 14.77 -19.58
CA ALA A 70 17.93 13.43 -20.13
C ALA A 70 17.67 13.49 -21.64
N ALA A 71 18.54 12.84 -22.38
CA ALA A 71 18.60 12.85 -23.83
C ALA A 71 17.32 12.38 -24.50
N SER A 72 16.95 13.10 -25.56
CA SER A 72 15.81 12.82 -26.43
C SER A 72 16.00 11.55 -27.21
N THR A 73 15.04 10.62 -27.11
CA THR A 73 14.79 9.62 -28.14
C THR A 73 13.34 9.71 -28.57
N SER A 74 13.15 9.87 -29.86
CA SER A 74 11.86 10.11 -30.53
C SER A 74 10.90 8.94 -30.35
N ALA A 75 9.69 9.22 -29.87
CA ALA A 75 8.60 8.27 -29.81
C ALA A 75 7.69 8.41 -31.04
N VAL A 76 7.48 7.30 -31.73
CA VAL A 76 6.44 7.11 -32.74
C VAL A 76 5.14 6.76 -32.01
N ALA A 77 4.09 7.53 -32.26
CA ALA A 77 2.76 7.28 -31.72
C ALA A 77 2.02 6.20 -32.54
N PRO A 78 1.33 5.25 -31.91
CA PRO A 78 0.26 4.51 -32.56
C PRO A 78 -1.12 5.04 -32.16
N SER A 79 -1.96 5.17 -33.18
CA SER A 79 -3.36 5.58 -33.11
C SER A 79 -4.21 4.61 -32.29
N ALA A 80 -5.04 5.20 -31.43
CA ALA A 80 -6.04 4.45 -30.66
C ALA A 80 -7.26 4.13 -31.53
N THR A 81 -7.61 2.85 -31.59
CA THR A 81 -8.93 2.38 -32.04
C THR A 81 -9.64 1.81 -30.83
N SER A 82 -10.72 2.47 -30.41
CA SER A 82 -11.60 2.03 -29.35
C SER A 82 -12.41 0.81 -29.81
N ALA A 83 -12.30 -0.29 -29.09
CA ALA A 83 -13.23 -1.40 -29.17
C ALA A 83 -13.62 -1.83 -27.73
N ALA A 84 -14.90 -1.72 -27.41
CA ALA A 84 -15.48 -2.25 -26.18
C ALA A 84 -15.31 -3.78 -26.15
N ALA A 85 -14.54 -4.29 -25.18
CA ALA A 85 -14.33 -5.72 -25.00
C ALA A 85 -15.14 -6.23 -23.81
N SER A 86 -15.96 -7.24 -24.08
CA SER A 86 -16.58 -8.15 -23.10
C SER A 86 -15.53 -8.80 -22.19
N PRO A 87 -15.89 -9.30 -20.99
CA PRO A 87 -14.94 -9.83 -20.03
C PRO A 87 -14.36 -11.17 -20.54
N SER A 88 -13.26 -11.08 -21.27
CA SER A 88 -12.43 -12.25 -21.61
C SER A 88 -11.57 -12.62 -20.41
N THR A 89 -11.47 -13.90 -20.11
CA THR A 89 -10.43 -14.49 -19.26
C THR A 89 -9.06 -14.05 -19.77
N THR A 90 -8.44 -13.14 -19.07
CA THR A 90 -7.19 -12.52 -19.54
C THR A 90 -6.03 -13.46 -19.21
N THR A 91 -5.45 -14.08 -20.21
CA THR A 91 -4.13 -14.74 -20.15
C THR A 91 -3.06 -13.63 -19.98
N ALA A 92 -3.07 -12.94 -18.83
CA ALA A 92 -2.06 -11.93 -18.54
C ALA A 92 -0.76 -12.63 -18.18
N GLY A 93 0.25 -12.50 -19.02
CA GLY A 93 1.64 -12.84 -18.68
C GLY A 93 2.13 -12.00 -17.49
N PRO A 94 3.32 -12.33 -16.91
CA PRO A 94 3.92 -11.49 -15.89
C PRO A 94 4.23 -10.11 -16.45
N GLY A 95 3.97 -9.05 -15.66
CA GLY A 95 4.18 -7.65 -16.03
C GLY A 95 3.09 -6.70 -15.58
N ASP A 96 3.13 -5.50 -16.12
CA ASP A 96 2.11 -4.49 -15.85
C ASP A 96 0.76 -4.92 -16.43
N ILE A 97 -0.29 -4.77 -15.65
CA ILE A 97 -1.66 -5.10 -16.01
C ILE A 97 -2.56 -3.88 -15.93
N ARG A 98 -3.67 -3.96 -16.67
CA ARG A 98 -4.77 -2.99 -16.58
C ARG A 98 -6.10 -3.68 -16.83
N PHE A 99 -7.14 -3.24 -16.12
CA PHE A 99 -8.50 -3.74 -16.30
C PHE A 99 -9.54 -2.70 -15.85
N ALA A 100 -10.78 -2.85 -16.30
CA ALA A 100 -11.88 -1.97 -15.92
C ALA A 100 -12.26 -2.17 -14.45
N GLY A 101 -12.13 -1.12 -13.64
CA GLY A 101 -12.56 -1.07 -12.25
C GLY A 101 -13.84 -0.26 -12.05
N PRO A 102 -14.28 -0.08 -10.79
CA PRO A 102 -15.48 0.67 -10.46
C PRO A 102 -15.25 2.18 -10.58
N GLY A 103 -15.38 2.72 -11.79
CA GLY A 103 -15.27 4.15 -12.08
C GLY A 103 -13.93 4.61 -12.67
N SER A 104 -12.95 3.73 -12.79
CA SER A 104 -11.69 4.01 -13.49
C SER A 104 -11.06 2.71 -14.01
N GLU A 105 -10.08 2.84 -14.90
CA GLU A 105 -9.16 1.74 -15.19
C GLU A 105 -8.27 1.51 -13.97
N LEU A 106 -8.07 0.25 -13.58
CA LEU A 106 -7.19 -0.16 -12.49
C LEU A 106 -5.89 -0.73 -13.06
N LEU A 107 -4.78 -0.33 -12.48
CA LEU A 107 -3.42 -0.67 -12.89
C LEU A 107 -2.76 -1.53 -11.80
N GLY A 108 -1.80 -2.35 -12.20
CA GLY A 108 -1.03 -3.15 -11.25
C GLY A 108 0.10 -3.90 -11.93
N TYR A 109 0.80 -4.70 -11.15
CA TYR A 109 1.88 -5.55 -11.61
C TYR A 109 1.63 -7.00 -11.18
N LEU A 110 1.51 -7.90 -12.15
CA LEU A 110 1.28 -9.33 -11.93
C LEU A 110 2.61 -10.10 -12.03
N ALA A 111 2.93 -10.87 -10.99
CA ALA A 111 4.03 -11.82 -11.01
C ALA A 111 3.51 -13.25 -10.87
N ARG A 112 4.16 -14.20 -11.57
CA ARG A 112 3.78 -15.61 -11.63
C ARG A 112 4.98 -16.51 -11.39
N PRO A 113 4.79 -17.70 -10.78
CA PRO A 113 5.81 -18.74 -10.78
C PRO A 113 6.26 -19.08 -12.21
N ALA A 114 7.54 -19.40 -12.37
CA ALA A 114 8.08 -19.79 -13.67
C ALA A 114 7.47 -21.09 -14.22
N LYS A 115 7.09 -22.01 -13.33
CA LYS A 115 6.44 -23.26 -13.70
C LYS A 115 4.94 -23.05 -13.81
N ALA A 116 4.33 -23.52 -14.90
CA ALA A 116 2.87 -23.54 -15.03
C ALA A 116 2.24 -24.42 -13.95
N GLY A 117 1.11 -23.99 -13.40
CA GLY A 117 0.41 -24.69 -12.32
C GLY A 117 -0.71 -23.88 -11.73
N THR A 118 -1.31 -24.43 -10.68
CA THR A 118 -2.34 -23.76 -9.88
C THR A 118 -1.75 -23.34 -8.55
N TYR A 119 -1.83 -22.04 -8.23
CA TYR A 119 -1.19 -21.40 -7.09
C TYR A 119 -2.15 -20.52 -6.33
N ALA A 120 -1.93 -20.33 -5.04
CA ALA A 120 -2.68 -19.35 -4.28
C ALA A 120 -2.41 -17.92 -4.80
N GLY A 121 -3.45 -17.10 -4.83
CA GLY A 121 -3.37 -15.69 -5.24
C GLY A 121 -3.08 -14.79 -4.04
N ILE A 122 -2.14 -13.83 -4.20
CA ILE A 122 -1.82 -12.83 -3.18
C ILE A 122 -1.95 -11.44 -3.76
N LEU A 123 -2.75 -10.58 -3.11
CA LEU A 123 -2.73 -9.13 -3.35
C LEU A 123 -1.66 -8.48 -2.48
N ILE A 124 -0.94 -7.53 -3.06
CA ILE A 124 0.09 -6.75 -2.38
C ILE A 124 -0.23 -5.28 -2.50
N ILE A 125 -0.40 -4.59 -1.37
CA ILE A 125 -0.73 -3.18 -1.32
C ILE A 125 0.53 -2.38 -0.96
N HIS A 126 0.86 -1.42 -1.81
CA HIS A 126 2.05 -0.56 -1.66
C HIS A 126 1.95 0.40 -0.48
N GLU A 127 3.06 1.01 -0.10
CA GLU A 127 3.16 2.10 0.87
C GLU A 127 2.51 3.40 0.33
N ASN A 128 2.56 4.48 1.08
CA ASN A 128 1.98 5.79 0.71
C ASN A 128 2.59 6.46 -0.54
N ARG A 129 3.67 5.89 -1.08
CA ARG A 129 4.41 6.42 -2.24
C ARG A 129 3.93 5.88 -3.59
N GLY A 130 2.88 5.06 -3.59
CA GLY A 130 2.35 4.42 -4.80
C GLY A 130 3.09 3.13 -5.17
N LEU A 131 2.64 2.49 -6.26
CA LEU A 131 3.27 1.29 -6.80
C LEU A 131 4.64 1.64 -7.38
N ASN A 132 5.69 1.10 -6.79
CA ASN A 132 7.09 1.32 -7.15
C ASN A 132 7.83 0.00 -7.38
N GLU A 133 9.11 0.07 -7.77
CA GLU A 133 9.91 -1.13 -8.06
C GLU A 133 10.11 -2.03 -6.84
N HIS A 134 10.17 -1.47 -5.61
CA HIS A 134 10.24 -2.27 -4.39
C HIS A 134 8.99 -3.15 -4.24
N THR A 135 7.78 -2.59 -4.39
CA THR A 135 6.53 -3.35 -4.29
C THR A 135 6.40 -4.38 -5.43
N LYS A 136 6.84 -4.04 -6.66
CA LYS A 136 6.91 -4.99 -7.77
C LYS A 136 7.90 -6.13 -7.48
N ASP A 137 9.01 -5.83 -6.80
CA ASP A 137 9.99 -6.84 -6.39
C ASP A 137 9.42 -7.80 -5.34
N ILE A 138 8.67 -7.28 -4.37
CA ILE A 138 7.94 -8.13 -3.42
C ILE A 138 6.99 -9.09 -4.17
N ALA A 139 6.28 -8.63 -5.20
CA ALA A 139 5.45 -9.52 -6.02
C ALA A 139 6.26 -10.62 -6.71
N ARG A 140 7.45 -10.30 -7.24
CA ARG A 140 8.35 -11.29 -7.82
C ARG A 140 8.86 -12.31 -6.79
N ARG A 141 9.17 -11.84 -5.56
CA ARG A 141 9.56 -12.73 -4.45
C ARG A 141 8.43 -13.71 -4.08
N TYR A 142 7.17 -13.24 -3.99
CA TYR A 142 6.03 -14.15 -3.80
C TYR A 142 5.88 -15.16 -4.94
N ALA A 143 6.13 -14.74 -6.18
CA ALA A 143 6.09 -15.66 -7.34
C ALA A 143 7.17 -16.75 -7.25
N GLN A 144 8.37 -16.42 -6.77
CA GLN A 144 9.43 -17.40 -6.50
C GLN A 144 9.05 -18.40 -5.39
N GLU A 145 8.23 -17.97 -4.43
CA GLU A 145 7.71 -18.79 -3.33
C GLU A 145 6.45 -19.61 -3.71
N GLY A 146 6.05 -19.58 -4.99
CA GLY A 146 4.94 -20.38 -5.50
C GLY A 146 3.56 -19.74 -5.34
N PHE A 147 3.44 -18.42 -5.40
CA PHE A 147 2.19 -17.69 -5.40
C PHE A 147 1.99 -16.93 -6.72
N ILE A 148 0.74 -16.71 -7.14
CA ILE A 148 0.44 -15.69 -8.14
C ILE A 148 0.18 -14.39 -7.41
N ALA A 149 1.03 -13.38 -7.62
CA ALA A 149 1.04 -12.16 -6.84
C ALA A 149 0.69 -10.95 -7.68
N LEU A 150 -0.27 -10.17 -7.22
CA LEU A 150 -0.71 -8.91 -7.86
C LEU A 150 -0.42 -7.73 -6.94
N ALA A 151 0.60 -6.94 -7.30
CA ALA A 151 0.84 -5.64 -6.70
C ALA A 151 -0.14 -4.63 -7.31
N VAL A 152 -1.03 -4.09 -6.49
CA VAL A 152 -2.07 -3.15 -6.91
C VAL A 152 -1.52 -1.72 -6.99
N ASP A 153 -2.10 -0.90 -7.84
CA ASP A 153 -1.79 0.54 -7.89
C ASP A 153 -3.01 1.36 -7.44
N LEU A 154 -3.04 1.73 -6.17
CA LEU A 154 -4.13 2.54 -5.60
C LEU A 154 -4.12 4.01 -6.09
N VAL A 155 -3.12 4.41 -6.87
CA VAL A 155 -3.08 5.71 -7.59
C VAL A 155 -3.76 5.62 -8.96
N SER A 156 -4.32 4.47 -9.34
CA SER A 156 -4.95 4.23 -10.65
C SER A 156 -5.95 5.29 -11.07
N ARG A 157 -6.83 5.75 -10.14
CA ARG A 157 -7.81 6.82 -10.40
C ARG A 157 -7.18 8.16 -10.78
N ALA A 158 -5.92 8.40 -10.41
CA ALA A 158 -5.12 9.56 -10.79
C ALA A 158 -4.21 9.30 -12.01
N GLY A 159 -4.46 8.22 -12.74
CA GLY A 159 -3.70 7.81 -13.92
C GLY A 159 -2.47 6.95 -13.61
N GLY A 160 -2.41 6.36 -12.42
CA GLY A 160 -1.35 5.46 -11.98
C GLY A 160 -0.20 6.16 -11.26
N SER A 161 0.61 5.34 -10.62
CA SER A 161 1.78 5.79 -9.86
C SER A 161 2.86 6.38 -10.76
N LYS A 162 3.43 7.50 -10.31
CA LYS A 162 4.46 8.28 -11.02
C LYS A 162 5.78 8.22 -10.26
N SER A 163 6.86 8.61 -10.90
CA SER A 163 8.17 8.79 -10.26
C SER A 163 8.16 9.90 -9.19
N ASP A 164 7.26 10.88 -9.31
CA ASP A 164 6.99 11.87 -8.29
C ASP A 164 6.17 11.26 -7.14
N THR A 165 6.86 10.77 -6.13
CA THR A 165 6.24 10.13 -4.96
C THR A 165 5.34 11.08 -4.16
N ALA A 166 5.65 12.38 -4.15
CA ALA A 166 4.81 13.37 -3.47
C ALA A 166 3.46 13.53 -4.17
N ALA A 167 3.43 13.50 -5.52
CA ALA A 167 2.18 13.50 -6.28
C ALA A 167 1.35 12.23 -6.01
N ASN A 168 1.99 11.06 -5.93
CA ASN A 168 1.30 9.81 -5.58
C ASN A 168 0.66 9.91 -4.18
N THR A 169 1.43 10.37 -3.19
CA THR A 169 0.93 10.56 -1.82
C THR A 169 -0.22 11.57 -1.76
N GLY A 170 -0.12 12.67 -2.52
CA GLY A 170 -1.21 13.66 -2.63
C GLY A 170 -2.48 13.06 -3.24
N ALA A 171 -2.35 12.24 -4.28
CA ALA A 171 -3.47 11.55 -4.91
C ALA A 171 -4.15 10.58 -3.92
N LEU A 172 -3.37 9.79 -3.18
CA LEU A 172 -3.88 8.89 -2.14
C LEU A 172 -4.57 9.65 -1.01
N GLY A 173 -3.96 10.77 -0.54
CA GLY A 173 -4.52 11.61 0.53
C GLY A 173 -5.83 12.31 0.14
N SER A 174 -6.04 12.53 -1.15
CA SER A 174 -7.26 13.15 -1.70
C SER A 174 -8.32 12.13 -2.11
N ALA A 175 -7.97 10.85 -2.19
CA ALA A 175 -8.90 9.79 -2.57
C ALA A 175 -9.97 9.56 -1.50
N LYS A 176 -11.16 9.20 -1.93
CA LYS A 176 -12.21 8.75 -1.01
C LYS A 176 -11.91 7.32 -0.56
N ILE A 177 -12.04 7.06 0.72
CA ILE A 177 -11.78 5.73 1.29
C ILE A 177 -12.69 4.68 0.63
N GLU A 178 -13.95 5.02 0.41
CA GLU A 178 -14.94 4.16 -0.23
C GLU A 178 -14.53 3.75 -1.65
N ASP A 179 -13.93 4.67 -2.40
CA ASP A 179 -13.42 4.41 -3.75
C ASP A 179 -12.23 3.43 -3.70
N LEU A 180 -11.28 3.63 -2.78
CA LEU A 180 -10.13 2.72 -2.63
C LEU A 180 -10.56 1.33 -2.14
N VAL A 181 -11.54 1.24 -1.24
CA VAL A 181 -12.11 -0.05 -0.80
C VAL A 181 -12.84 -0.75 -1.96
N ALA A 182 -13.57 0.00 -2.81
CA ALA A 182 -14.22 -0.56 -3.99
C ALA A 182 -13.18 -1.07 -5.01
N ASP A 183 -12.08 -0.34 -5.20
CA ASP A 183 -10.97 -0.76 -6.05
C ASP A 183 -10.31 -2.04 -5.50
N MET A 184 -10.08 -2.13 -4.19
CA MET A 184 -9.53 -3.34 -3.58
C MET A 184 -10.41 -4.58 -3.79
N LYS A 185 -11.75 -4.43 -3.70
CA LYS A 185 -12.68 -5.51 -4.05
C LYS A 185 -12.57 -5.92 -5.53
N ALA A 186 -12.43 -4.94 -6.42
CA ALA A 186 -12.25 -5.20 -7.84
C ALA A 186 -10.93 -5.94 -8.12
N TYR A 187 -9.82 -5.56 -7.46
CA TYR A 187 -8.56 -6.29 -7.53
C TYR A 187 -8.69 -7.73 -7.01
N ALA A 188 -9.38 -7.93 -5.88
CA ALA A 188 -9.62 -9.26 -5.33
C ALA A 188 -10.41 -10.15 -6.33
N THR A 189 -11.48 -9.61 -6.89
CA THR A 189 -12.30 -10.30 -7.90
C THR A 189 -11.49 -10.57 -9.18
N TYR A 190 -10.67 -9.62 -9.62
CA TYR A 190 -9.80 -9.79 -10.79
C TYR A 190 -8.79 -10.91 -10.56
N LEU A 191 -8.08 -10.88 -9.43
CA LEU A 191 -7.05 -11.89 -9.13
C LEU A 191 -7.64 -13.30 -9.09
N GLN A 192 -8.82 -13.50 -8.53
CA GLN A 192 -9.48 -14.81 -8.53
C GLN A 192 -9.78 -15.37 -9.93
N LYS A 193 -9.94 -14.49 -10.93
CA LYS A 193 -10.21 -14.86 -12.33
C LYS A 193 -8.93 -15.03 -13.15
N VAL A 194 -7.78 -14.69 -12.60
CA VAL A 194 -6.49 -14.86 -13.25
C VAL A 194 -6.22 -16.35 -13.41
N GLU A 195 -5.89 -16.78 -14.64
CA GLU A 195 -5.56 -18.17 -14.96
C GLU A 195 -4.47 -18.72 -14.01
N GLY A 196 -4.66 -19.90 -13.49
CA GLY A 196 -3.74 -20.55 -12.56
C GLY A 196 -3.90 -20.12 -11.11
N VAL A 197 -4.80 -19.17 -10.79
CA VAL A 197 -5.13 -18.88 -9.39
C VAL A 197 -6.06 -19.95 -8.85
N LYS A 198 -5.70 -20.50 -7.68
CA LYS A 198 -6.46 -21.52 -6.96
C LYS A 198 -7.83 -20.95 -6.56
N ALA A 199 -8.88 -21.71 -6.83
CA ALA A 199 -10.23 -21.35 -6.37
C ALA A 199 -10.33 -21.42 -4.84
N GLY A 200 -11.24 -20.61 -4.26
CA GLY A 200 -11.57 -20.67 -2.84
C GLY A 200 -11.14 -19.45 -2.03
N GLY A 201 -10.37 -18.57 -2.59
CA GLY A 201 -10.00 -17.30 -1.96
C GLY A 201 -8.56 -16.89 -2.23
N ILE A 202 -8.21 -15.73 -1.69
CA ILE A 202 -6.89 -15.10 -1.87
C ILE A 202 -6.33 -14.63 -0.53
N GLY A 203 -5.01 -14.45 -0.49
CA GLY A 203 -4.35 -13.70 0.57
C GLY A 203 -4.21 -12.21 0.21
N VAL A 204 -4.07 -11.38 1.22
CA VAL A 204 -3.74 -9.96 1.06
C VAL A 204 -2.64 -9.56 2.04
N THR A 205 -1.65 -8.84 1.56
CA THR A 205 -0.62 -8.20 2.37
C THR A 205 -0.43 -6.76 1.93
N GLY A 206 0.16 -5.96 2.77
CA GLY A 206 0.44 -4.56 2.45
C GLY A 206 1.22 -3.90 3.58
N PHE A 207 1.84 -2.78 3.24
CA PHE A 207 2.87 -2.15 4.03
C PHE A 207 2.48 -0.71 4.37
N CYS A 208 2.68 -0.27 5.61
CA CYS A 208 2.43 1.12 6.02
C CYS A 208 0.97 1.50 5.73
N PHE A 209 0.74 2.49 4.89
CA PHE A 209 -0.54 2.83 4.30
C PHE A 209 -1.32 1.61 3.80
N GLY A 210 -0.66 0.78 2.98
CA GLY A 210 -1.23 -0.47 2.46
C GLY A 210 -1.56 -1.48 3.55
N GLY A 211 -0.80 -1.50 4.64
CA GLY A 211 -1.10 -2.32 5.82
C GLY A 211 -2.45 -1.98 6.46
N GLY A 212 -2.82 -0.69 6.48
CA GLY A 212 -4.16 -0.25 6.89
C GLY A 212 -5.25 -0.83 5.98
N TYR A 213 -5.07 -0.75 4.66
CA TYR A 213 -6.02 -1.28 3.69
C TYR A 213 -6.11 -2.82 3.66
N VAL A 214 -5.10 -3.53 4.19
CA VAL A 214 -5.20 -4.97 4.43
C VAL A 214 -6.30 -5.29 5.45
N PHE A 215 -6.40 -4.54 6.56
CA PHE A 215 -7.48 -4.72 7.52
C PHE A 215 -8.85 -4.43 6.89
N GLU A 216 -8.96 -3.37 6.12
CA GLU A 216 -10.20 -3.01 5.43
C GLU A 216 -10.61 -4.07 4.40
N SER A 217 -9.64 -4.62 3.67
CA SER A 217 -9.87 -5.73 2.74
C SER A 217 -10.35 -6.98 3.47
N ALA A 218 -9.76 -7.32 4.63
CA ALA A 218 -10.16 -8.46 5.44
C ALA A 218 -11.59 -8.32 6.01
N ILE A 219 -12.04 -7.08 6.26
CA ILE A 219 -13.41 -6.79 6.72
C ILE A 219 -14.40 -6.82 5.56
N ALA A 220 -14.04 -6.20 4.42
CA ALA A 220 -14.97 -5.85 3.36
C ALA A 220 -15.07 -6.88 2.22
N SER A 221 -14.08 -7.78 2.07
CA SER A 221 -13.96 -8.68 0.91
C SER A 221 -14.03 -10.14 1.35
N PRO A 222 -15.13 -10.84 1.09
CA PRO A 222 -15.30 -12.25 1.48
C PRO A 222 -14.34 -13.19 0.75
N GLU A 223 -13.75 -12.76 -0.35
CA GLU A 223 -12.71 -13.45 -1.10
C GLU A 223 -11.39 -13.55 -0.33
N VAL A 224 -11.12 -12.61 0.58
CA VAL A 224 -9.91 -12.59 1.38
C VAL A 224 -10.01 -13.64 2.48
N LYS A 225 -9.14 -14.67 2.42
CA LYS A 225 -9.08 -15.76 3.41
C LYS A 225 -7.95 -15.59 4.41
N ALA A 226 -6.87 -14.93 3.99
CA ALA A 226 -5.75 -14.61 4.86
C ALA A 226 -5.29 -13.17 4.63
N ALA A 227 -4.95 -12.48 5.71
CA ALA A 227 -4.53 -11.09 5.69
C ALA A 227 -3.27 -10.89 6.55
N VAL A 228 -2.26 -10.22 5.98
CA VAL A 228 -1.02 -9.92 6.71
C VAL A 228 -0.70 -8.43 6.57
N PRO A 229 -1.25 -7.58 7.45
CA PRO A 229 -0.91 -6.17 7.53
C PRO A 229 0.46 -5.97 8.19
N TYR A 230 1.38 -5.28 7.49
CA TYR A 230 2.66 -4.84 8.05
C TYR A 230 2.55 -3.37 8.48
N TYR A 231 2.84 -3.11 9.73
CA TYR A 231 2.88 -1.78 10.36
C TYR A 231 1.77 -0.83 9.85
N GLY A 232 0.56 -1.38 9.74
CA GLY A 232 -0.63 -0.66 9.29
C GLY A 232 -1.56 -0.28 10.43
N ILE A 233 -2.18 0.89 10.37
CA ILE A 233 -3.23 1.30 11.30
C ILE A 233 -4.57 0.68 10.89
N CYS A 234 -5.22 -0.02 11.81
CA CYS A 234 -6.59 -0.50 11.64
C CYS A 234 -7.58 0.64 11.94
N ARG A 235 -8.06 1.33 10.91
CA ARG A 235 -9.01 2.46 11.05
C ARG A 235 -10.43 2.01 11.41
N LEU A 236 -10.80 0.78 11.05
CA LEU A 236 -12.11 0.20 11.32
C LEU A 236 -12.05 -0.83 12.45
N ILE A 237 -11.37 -0.47 13.53
CA ILE A 237 -11.10 -1.38 14.65
C ILE A 237 -12.38 -1.96 15.26
N ASP A 238 -13.44 -1.17 15.37
CA ASP A 238 -14.76 -1.55 15.85
C ASP A 238 -15.47 -2.56 14.93
N LYS A 239 -15.03 -2.67 13.67
CA LYS A 239 -15.55 -3.63 12.68
C LYS A 239 -14.65 -4.85 12.50
N LEU A 240 -13.44 -4.85 13.08
CA LEU A 240 -12.46 -5.90 12.85
C LEU A 240 -12.97 -7.30 13.28
N ALA A 241 -13.78 -7.36 14.32
CA ALA A 241 -14.44 -8.59 14.77
C ALA A 241 -15.36 -9.23 13.72
N THR A 242 -15.76 -8.51 12.66
CA THR A 242 -16.59 -9.04 11.57
C THR A 242 -15.79 -9.72 10.47
N SER A 243 -14.45 -9.61 10.49
CA SER A 243 -13.56 -10.23 9.49
C SER A 243 -13.76 -11.74 9.42
N LYS A 244 -13.72 -12.27 8.19
CA LYS A 244 -13.75 -13.72 7.93
C LYS A 244 -12.38 -14.28 7.54
N ALA A 245 -11.37 -13.42 7.45
CA ALA A 245 -10.00 -13.80 7.14
C ALA A 245 -9.23 -14.29 8.39
N ALA A 246 -8.27 -15.17 8.18
CA ALA A 246 -7.19 -15.39 9.14
C ALA A 246 -6.23 -14.20 9.11
N VAL A 247 -5.87 -13.60 10.25
CA VAL A 247 -5.08 -12.35 10.28
C VAL A 247 -3.79 -12.52 11.08
N LEU A 248 -2.64 -12.26 10.45
CA LEU A 248 -1.34 -12.11 11.10
C LEU A 248 -0.93 -10.63 11.05
N ALA A 249 -1.16 -9.88 12.12
CA ALA A 249 -0.79 -8.47 12.18
C ALA A 249 0.68 -8.31 12.64
N ILE A 250 1.47 -7.57 11.87
CA ILE A 250 2.93 -7.43 12.06
C ILE A 250 3.28 -5.98 12.38
N TYR A 251 4.01 -5.77 13.48
CA TYR A 251 4.39 -4.46 13.99
C TYR A 251 5.87 -4.40 14.36
N GLY A 252 6.42 -3.18 14.39
CA GLY A 252 7.75 -2.91 14.94
C GLY A 252 7.64 -2.29 16.34
N ALA A 253 8.42 -2.77 17.32
CA ALA A 253 8.33 -2.30 18.70
C ALA A 253 8.69 -0.81 18.87
N LEU A 254 9.48 -0.24 17.97
CA LEU A 254 9.86 1.18 17.99
C LEU A 254 8.86 2.09 17.29
N ASP A 255 7.90 1.53 16.53
CA ASP A 255 6.83 2.28 15.87
C ASP A 255 5.65 2.51 16.85
N ASN A 256 5.86 3.37 17.83
CA ASN A 256 4.86 3.60 18.88
C ASN A 256 3.51 4.07 18.34
N ARG A 257 3.50 4.85 17.26
CA ARG A 257 2.28 5.39 16.64
C ARG A 257 1.34 4.28 16.16
N VAL A 258 1.88 3.26 15.52
CA VAL A 258 1.11 2.15 14.95
C VAL A 258 0.95 1.02 15.97
N THR A 259 2.00 0.68 16.69
CA THR A 259 2.04 -0.47 17.62
C THR A 259 1.15 -0.24 18.86
N SER A 260 0.86 1.01 19.23
CA SER A 260 -0.04 1.33 20.35
C SER A 260 -1.44 0.72 20.24
N GLN A 261 -1.92 0.40 19.03
CA GLN A 261 -3.22 -0.27 18.84
C GLN A 261 -3.14 -1.80 18.86
N SER A 262 -1.95 -2.40 18.95
CA SER A 262 -1.75 -3.85 18.76
C SER A 262 -2.57 -4.71 19.73
N GLU A 263 -2.69 -4.32 21.00
CA GLU A 263 -3.50 -5.04 21.98
C GLU A 263 -5.00 -4.97 21.66
N LEU A 264 -5.47 -3.82 21.17
CA LEU A 264 -6.86 -3.68 20.74
C LEU A 264 -7.14 -4.50 19.48
N VAL A 265 -6.22 -4.48 18.50
CA VAL A 265 -6.30 -5.33 17.31
C VAL A 265 -6.37 -6.81 17.71
N LYS A 266 -5.51 -7.26 18.61
CA LYS A 266 -5.50 -8.63 19.12
C LYS A 266 -6.84 -9.00 19.79
N ALA A 267 -7.37 -8.11 20.62
CA ALA A 267 -8.65 -8.31 21.30
C ALA A 267 -9.84 -8.41 20.33
N GLU A 268 -9.88 -7.56 19.29
CA GLU A 268 -10.94 -7.61 18.29
C GLU A 268 -10.82 -8.84 17.37
N LEU A 269 -9.61 -9.21 16.97
CA LEU A 269 -9.36 -10.40 16.17
C LEU A 269 -9.77 -11.69 16.91
N ALA A 270 -9.55 -11.78 18.23
CA ALA A 270 -9.97 -12.92 19.02
C ALA A 270 -11.48 -13.18 18.96
N LYS A 271 -12.30 -12.15 18.75
CA LYS A 271 -13.76 -12.25 18.63
C LYS A 271 -14.22 -12.87 17.30
N THR A 272 -13.36 -12.92 16.28
CA THR A 272 -13.69 -13.44 14.94
C THR A 272 -13.89 -14.96 14.92
N GLY A 273 -13.31 -15.68 15.87
CA GLY A 273 -13.20 -17.14 15.86
C GLY A 273 -12.33 -17.69 14.71
N ARG A 274 -11.57 -16.82 14.04
CA ARG A 274 -10.64 -17.17 12.95
C ARG A 274 -9.20 -17.24 13.49
N PRO A 275 -8.29 -17.98 12.85
CA PRO A 275 -6.87 -17.91 13.18
C PRO A 275 -6.41 -16.45 13.20
N SER A 276 -5.76 -16.04 14.29
CA SER A 276 -5.24 -14.69 14.41
C SER A 276 -4.00 -14.64 15.28
N GLU A 277 -3.04 -13.82 14.87
CA GLU A 277 -1.80 -13.58 15.60
C GLU A 277 -1.40 -12.12 15.47
N VAL A 278 -0.78 -11.57 16.51
CA VAL A 278 -0.13 -10.26 16.50
C VAL A 278 1.34 -10.47 16.83
N LYS A 279 2.23 -10.12 15.92
CA LYS A 279 3.68 -10.17 16.11
C LYS A 279 4.26 -8.78 16.19
N ILE A 280 5.06 -8.54 17.24
CA ILE A 280 5.79 -7.28 17.44
C ILE A 280 7.28 -7.62 17.44
N TYR A 281 8.05 -6.96 16.58
CA TYR A 281 9.47 -7.20 16.39
C TYR A 281 10.30 -6.19 17.18
N ASP A 282 11.05 -6.67 18.16
CA ASP A 282 11.95 -5.85 18.97
C ASP A 282 13.03 -5.18 18.12
N GLY A 283 13.33 -3.92 18.42
CA GLY A 283 14.33 -3.13 17.70
C GLY A 283 13.96 -2.78 16.26
N ALA A 284 12.75 -3.14 15.80
CA ALA A 284 12.24 -2.76 14.49
C ALA A 284 11.39 -1.49 14.58
N ASN A 285 11.55 -0.60 13.62
CA ASN A 285 10.79 0.64 13.50
C ASN A 285 9.76 0.55 12.37
N HIS A 286 9.01 1.63 12.12
CA HIS A 286 8.14 1.73 10.94
C HIS A 286 8.91 1.40 9.66
N ALA A 287 8.26 0.72 8.71
CA ALA A 287 8.87 0.31 7.44
C ALA A 287 10.10 -0.62 7.54
N PHE A 288 10.25 -1.37 8.64
CA PHE A 288 11.40 -2.26 8.88
C PHE A 288 11.58 -3.36 7.81
N PHE A 289 10.54 -3.69 7.07
CA PHE A 289 10.58 -4.70 6.01
C PHE A 289 11.14 -4.14 4.69
N ASN A 290 11.13 -2.82 4.50
CA ASN A 290 11.53 -2.18 3.24
C ASN A 290 13.06 -2.11 3.13
N ASP A 291 13.65 -3.02 2.35
CA ASP A 291 15.10 -3.15 2.13
C ASP A 291 15.71 -2.01 1.28
N THR A 292 14.89 -1.09 0.80
CA THR A 292 15.32 0.15 0.12
C THR A 292 15.27 1.38 1.04
N GLY A 293 14.77 1.22 2.27
CA GLY A 293 14.56 2.29 3.25
C GLY A 293 15.60 2.30 4.38
N ALA A 294 15.72 3.44 5.06
CA ALA A 294 16.67 3.62 6.16
C ALA A 294 16.30 2.81 7.43
N SER A 295 15.00 2.48 7.60
CA SER A 295 14.49 1.74 8.76
C SER A 295 14.61 0.21 8.60
N TYR A 296 15.25 -0.28 7.53
CA TYR A 296 15.35 -1.71 7.26
C TYR A 296 16.01 -2.46 8.42
N ASN A 297 15.32 -3.49 8.92
CA ASN A 297 15.85 -4.39 9.94
C ASN A 297 15.87 -5.82 9.38
N ALA A 298 17.02 -6.23 8.87
CA ALA A 298 17.17 -7.50 8.14
C ALA A 298 16.73 -8.74 8.95
N PRO A 299 17.09 -8.92 10.24
CA PRO A 299 16.61 -10.04 11.04
C PRO A 299 15.09 -10.05 11.20
N ALA A 300 14.47 -8.92 11.55
CA ALA A 300 13.03 -8.79 11.71
C ALA A 300 12.29 -9.03 10.38
N ALA A 301 12.80 -8.48 9.26
CA ALA A 301 12.22 -8.66 7.94
C ALA A 301 12.27 -10.12 7.47
N ALA A 302 13.37 -10.83 7.72
CA ALA A 302 13.51 -12.25 7.34
C ALA A 302 12.55 -13.15 8.13
N ASP A 303 12.40 -12.94 9.44
CA ASP A 303 11.45 -13.69 10.27
C ASP A 303 10.00 -13.34 9.90
N ALA A 304 9.68 -12.05 9.71
CA ALA A 304 8.35 -11.61 9.26
C ALA A 304 7.97 -12.22 7.91
N TRP A 305 8.90 -12.29 6.95
CA TRP A 305 8.70 -12.94 5.67
C TRP A 305 8.40 -14.43 5.82
N THR A 306 9.19 -15.15 6.61
CA THR A 306 8.99 -16.58 6.89
C THR A 306 7.61 -16.86 7.49
N ASN A 307 7.22 -16.07 8.51
CA ASN A 307 5.91 -16.20 9.14
C ASN A 307 4.76 -15.87 8.16
N THR A 308 4.93 -14.87 7.32
CA THR A 308 3.93 -14.49 6.31
C THR A 308 3.73 -15.60 5.28
N LEU A 309 4.79 -16.20 4.77
CA LEU A 309 4.68 -17.31 3.84
C LEU A 309 4.00 -18.52 4.48
N ALA A 310 4.36 -18.86 5.71
CA ALA A 310 3.72 -19.93 6.47
C ALA A 310 2.23 -19.65 6.69
N TRP A 311 1.88 -18.39 7.02
CA TRP A 311 0.50 -17.96 7.22
C TRP A 311 -0.36 -18.12 5.96
N PHE A 312 0.15 -17.67 4.82
CA PHE A 312 -0.56 -17.83 3.55
C PHE A 312 -0.69 -19.30 3.14
N ARG A 313 0.37 -20.10 3.26
CA ARG A 313 0.31 -21.53 2.95
C ARG A 313 -0.72 -22.30 3.79
N ALA A 314 -0.96 -21.88 5.01
CA ALA A 314 -1.92 -22.50 5.92
C ALA A 314 -3.37 -22.05 5.68
N ASN A 315 -3.60 -20.85 5.13
CA ASN A 315 -4.92 -20.21 5.17
C ASN A 315 -5.50 -19.82 3.78
N VAL A 316 -4.75 -20.06 2.67
CA VAL A 316 -5.23 -19.74 1.29
C VAL A 316 -5.27 -20.96 0.39
#